data_b2a37dc750956734c2d9b3d618805475
#
_entry.id   b2a37dc750956734c2d9b3d618805475
#
_cell.length_a   1.000
_cell.length_b   1.000
_cell.length_c   1.000
_cell.angle_alpha   90.00
_cell.angle_beta   90.00
_cell.angle_gamma   90.00
#
_symmetry.space_group_name_H-M   'P 1'
#
loop_
_entity.id
_entity.type
_entity.pdbx_description
1 polymer ?
#
loop_
_entity_poly.entity_id
_entity_poly.type
_entity_poly.pdbx_seq_one_letter_code
_entity_poly.pdbx_strand_id
1 'polypeptide(L)'
;MAKLGMPNVIVSFKEAGIAAIERSKRGIVALILEEEQSIIDELTTNKNAIVGSAICGEAVCGIETASEAIENPFVIYTADDIPSILSENNKDYITKCLLGYVTTPYRIKVYLQAKGKEGTDKWQDSLKKIATERFDYLSIPTVEADQLETLLTWVKSYRENKYKK
;
A
#
# COMPACT_ATOMS: atom_id res chain seq x y z
N MET A 1 55.45 16.66 -5.32
CA MET A 1 54.55 15.48 -5.30
C MET A 1 53.20 15.92 -4.79
N ALA A 2 52.23 16.00 -5.67
CA ALA A 2 50.84 16.36 -5.29
C ALA A 2 50.24 15.18 -4.53
N LYS A 3 49.85 15.41 -3.27
CA LYS A 3 49.01 14.45 -2.53
C LYS A 3 47.66 14.39 -3.24
N LEU A 4 47.37 13.30 -3.93
CA LEU A 4 46.05 12.98 -4.36
C LEU A 4 45.16 12.88 -3.08
N GLY A 5 44.27 13.85 -2.91
CA GLY A 5 43.30 13.81 -1.83
C GLY A 5 42.44 12.57 -1.96
N MET A 6 42.21 11.88 -0.85
CA MET A 6 41.27 10.76 -0.80
C MET A 6 39.90 11.23 -1.30
N PRO A 7 39.24 10.46 -2.17
CA PRO A 7 37.95 10.83 -2.70
C PRO A 7 36.89 10.90 -1.58
N ASN A 8 35.94 11.82 -1.72
CA ASN A 8 34.83 12.09 -0.81
C ASN A 8 33.83 10.92 -0.62
N VAL A 9 34.25 9.68 -0.87
CA VAL A 9 33.42 8.47 -0.76
C VAL A 9 32.92 8.25 0.67
N ILE A 10 33.68 8.68 1.69
CA ILE A 10 33.30 8.53 3.10
C ILE A 10 32.12 9.43 3.46
N VAL A 11 32.02 10.63 2.85
CA VAL A 11 30.89 11.55 3.13
C VAL A 11 29.57 11.03 2.55
N SER A 12 29.62 10.46 1.34
CA SER A 12 28.41 9.90 0.71
C SER A 12 27.89 8.65 1.47
N PHE A 13 28.77 7.84 2.03
CA PHE A 13 28.38 6.71 2.88
C PHE A 13 27.74 7.17 4.19
N LYS A 14 28.24 8.23 4.80
CA LYS A 14 27.69 8.79 6.03
C LYS A 14 26.29 9.35 5.80
N GLU A 15 26.09 10.10 4.73
CA GLU A 15 24.77 10.66 4.36
C GLU A 15 23.76 9.55 4.01
N ALA A 16 24.17 8.56 3.24
CA ALA A 16 23.33 7.41 2.94
C ALA A 16 22.96 6.61 4.22
N GLY A 17 23.90 6.47 5.15
CA GLY A 17 23.66 5.84 6.45
C GLY A 17 22.67 6.63 7.29
N ILE A 18 22.79 7.95 7.36
CA ILE A 18 21.85 8.83 8.09
C ILE A 18 20.47 8.74 7.44
N ALA A 19 20.37 8.84 6.13
CA ALA A 19 19.11 8.71 5.40
C ALA A 19 18.46 7.34 5.61
N ALA A 20 19.24 6.26 5.67
CA ALA A 20 18.73 4.92 5.98
C ALA A 20 18.18 4.83 7.41
N ILE A 21 18.86 5.42 8.40
CA ILE A 21 18.42 5.48 9.79
C ILE A 21 17.13 6.32 9.90
N GLU A 22 17.06 7.45 9.23
CA GLU A 22 15.85 8.29 9.23
C GLU A 22 14.66 7.57 8.58
N ARG A 23 14.87 6.86 7.46
CA ARG A 23 13.84 6.04 6.84
C ARG A 23 13.36 4.91 7.75
N SER A 24 14.26 4.30 8.53
CA SER A 24 13.89 3.23 9.46
C SER A 24 13.05 3.71 10.64
N LYS A 25 13.11 4.99 10.98
CA LYS A 25 12.27 5.62 12.01
C LYS A 25 10.83 5.89 11.54
N ARG A 26 10.61 5.93 10.23
CA ARG A 26 9.28 6.14 9.65
C ARG A 26 8.54 4.81 9.63
N GLY A 27 7.34 4.78 10.18
CA GLY A 27 6.51 3.58 10.25
C GLY A 27 5.94 3.16 8.89
N ILE A 28 5.60 1.89 8.80
CA ILE A 28 4.84 1.32 7.69
C ILE A 28 3.38 1.29 8.12
N VAL A 29 2.51 1.91 7.33
CA VAL A 29 1.07 1.91 7.59
C VAL A 29 0.39 0.84 6.74
N ALA A 30 -0.37 -0.04 7.39
CA ALA A 30 -1.32 -0.92 6.73
C ALA A 30 -2.69 -0.22 6.73
N LEU A 31 -3.23 0.05 5.56
CA LEU A 31 -4.50 0.75 5.37
C LEU A 31 -5.48 -0.21 4.69
N ILE A 32 -6.61 -0.52 5.37
CA ILE A 32 -7.69 -1.31 4.77
C ILE A 32 -8.78 -0.35 4.31
N LEU A 33 -9.13 -0.43 3.03
CA LEU A 33 -10.16 0.40 2.40
C LEU A 33 -11.23 -0.48 1.77
N GLU A 34 -12.46 -0.01 1.83
CA GLU A 34 -13.59 -0.64 1.13
C GLU A 34 -13.78 0.02 -0.24
N GLU A 35 -13.87 -0.83 -1.26
CA GLU A 35 -14.12 -0.38 -2.62
C GLU A 35 -15.16 -1.27 -3.31
N GLU A 36 -15.76 -0.82 -4.38
CA GLU A 36 -16.66 -1.62 -5.18
C GLU A 36 -15.91 -2.76 -5.85
N GLN A 37 -16.54 -3.94 -5.93
CA GLN A 37 -15.91 -5.13 -6.49
C GLN A 37 -15.47 -4.89 -7.94
N SER A 38 -16.25 -4.15 -8.72
CA SER A 38 -15.95 -3.79 -10.10
C SER A 38 -14.63 -3.02 -10.25
N ILE A 39 -14.35 -2.10 -9.32
CA ILE A 39 -13.10 -1.32 -9.29
C ILE A 39 -11.92 -2.21 -8.89
N ILE A 40 -12.12 -3.09 -7.90
CA ILE A 40 -11.09 -4.05 -7.49
C ILE A 40 -10.74 -4.99 -8.65
N ASP A 41 -11.73 -5.50 -9.36
CA ASP A 41 -11.54 -6.38 -10.50
C ASP A 41 -10.83 -5.63 -11.64
N GLU A 42 -11.18 -4.38 -11.88
CA GLU A 42 -10.53 -3.56 -12.89
C GLU A 42 -9.07 -3.28 -12.55
N LEU A 43 -8.74 -3.01 -11.29
CA LEU A 43 -7.37 -2.83 -10.81
C LEU A 43 -6.53 -4.09 -10.92
N THR A 44 -7.12 -5.25 -10.61
CA THR A 44 -6.40 -6.52 -10.56
C THR A 44 -6.37 -7.27 -11.89
N THR A 45 -7.29 -6.91 -12.81
CA THR A 45 -7.31 -7.51 -14.14
C THR A 45 -6.29 -6.83 -15.04
N ASN A 46 -5.33 -7.60 -15.50
CA ASN A 46 -4.38 -7.14 -16.50
C ASN A 46 -5.10 -6.97 -17.85
N LYS A 47 -5.40 -5.73 -18.23
CA LYS A 47 -5.98 -5.40 -19.54
C LYS A 47 -4.93 -5.42 -20.67
N ASN A 48 -3.89 -6.24 -20.54
CA ASN A 48 -3.01 -6.49 -21.65
C ASN A 48 -3.84 -7.14 -22.76
N ALA A 49 -4.19 -6.36 -23.76
CA ALA A 49 -4.67 -6.92 -25.02
C ALA A 49 -3.61 -7.92 -25.48
N ILE A 50 -3.94 -9.21 -25.41
CA ILE A 50 -3.08 -10.26 -25.95
C ILE A 50 -2.91 -9.90 -27.44
N VAL A 51 -1.66 -9.66 -27.85
CA VAL A 51 -1.34 -9.42 -29.26
C VAL A 51 -1.93 -10.59 -30.05
N GLY A 52 -2.98 -10.33 -30.82
CA GLY A 52 -3.75 -11.35 -31.57
C GLY A 52 -5.22 -11.51 -31.18
N SER A 53 -5.71 -10.90 -30.10
CA SER A 53 -7.15 -10.91 -29.74
C SER A 53 -7.91 -9.68 -30.21
N ALA A 54 -7.24 -8.67 -30.76
CA ALA A 54 -7.88 -7.48 -31.32
C ALA A 54 -8.52 -7.81 -32.67
N ILE A 55 -9.83 -7.63 -32.74
CA ILE A 55 -10.57 -7.73 -34.00
C ILE A 55 -10.17 -6.52 -34.86
N CYS A 56 -9.76 -6.77 -36.10
CA CYS A 56 -9.34 -5.72 -37.04
C CYS A 56 -10.47 -4.68 -37.17
N GLY A 57 -10.24 -3.46 -36.72
CA GLY A 57 -11.20 -2.34 -36.77
C GLY A 57 -11.56 -1.71 -35.41
N GLU A 58 -11.29 -2.36 -34.29
CA GLU A 58 -11.60 -1.82 -32.95
C GLU A 58 -10.37 -1.40 -32.14
N ALA A 59 -9.18 -1.86 -32.50
CA ALA A 59 -7.94 -1.46 -31.82
C ALA A 59 -7.17 -0.43 -32.64
N VAL A 60 -6.96 0.75 -32.08
CA VAL A 60 -6.03 1.74 -32.64
C VAL A 60 -4.62 1.28 -32.33
N CYS A 61 -3.87 0.86 -33.35
CA CYS A 61 -2.46 0.55 -33.18
C CYS A 61 -1.70 1.74 -32.59
N GLY A 62 -1.23 1.62 -31.38
CA GLY A 62 -0.17 2.48 -30.84
C GLY A 62 -0.51 3.37 -29.65
N ILE A 63 -1.69 3.32 -29.04
CA ILE A 63 -2.00 4.10 -27.83
C ILE A 63 -2.84 3.23 -26.86
N GLU A 64 -2.23 2.19 -26.33
CA GLU A 64 -2.66 1.69 -25.04
C GLU A 64 -1.41 1.63 -24.16
N THR A 65 -1.28 2.62 -23.28
CA THR A 65 -0.48 2.46 -22.08
C THR A 65 -1.08 1.25 -21.37
N ALA A 66 -0.45 0.09 -21.50
CA ALA A 66 -0.80 -1.08 -20.75
C ALA A 66 -0.78 -0.67 -19.28
N SER A 67 -1.96 -0.47 -18.69
CA SER A 67 -2.09 -0.29 -17.27
C SER A 67 -1.70 -1.63 -16.66
N GLU A 68 -0.51 -1.71 -16.08
CA GLU A 68 -0.07 -2.91 -15.36
C GLU A 68 -1.12 -3.22 -14.28
N ALA A 69 -1.51 -4.49 -14.19
CA ALA A 69 -2.39 -4.95 -13.14
C ALA A 69 -1.75 -4.63 -11.79
N ILE A 70 -2.50 -3.97 -10.93
CA ILE A 70 -2.05 -3.64 -9.59
C ILE A 70 -2.45 -4.80 -8.67
N GLU A 71 -1.47 -5.43 -8.04
CA GLU A 71 -1.74 -6.49 -7.08
C GLU A 71 -2.46 -5.94 -5.84
N ASN A 72 -3.37 -6.73 -5.26
CA ASN A 72 -3.99 -6.42 -3.97
C ASN A 72 -3.42 -7.35 -2.89
N PRO A 73 -2.57 -6.86 -1.96
CA PRO A 73 -2.29 -5.45 -1.62
C PRO A 73 -1.26 -4.75 -2.52
N PHE A 74 -1.34 -3.44 -2.60
CA PHE A 74 -0.35 -2.60 -3.28
C PHE A 74 0.32 -1.59 -2.34
N VAL A 75 1.46 -1.07 -2.76
CA VAL A 75 2.30 -0.19 -1.95
C VAL A 75 2.34 1.21 -2.56
N ILE A 76 2.17 2.22 -1.72
CA ILE A 76 2.21 3.64 -2.08
C ILE A 76 3.36 4.30 -1.33
N TYR A 77 4.20 5.02 -2.04
CA TYR A 77 5.29 5.83 -1.49
C TYR A 77 5.00 7.32 -1.64
N THR A 78 4.35 7.72 -2.73
CA THR A 78 4.06 9.11 -3.09
C THR A 78 2.60 9.27 -3.53
N ALA A 79 2.15 10.50 -3.65
CA ALA A 79 0.80 10.79 -4.15
C ALA A 79 0.59 10.35 -5.61
N ASP A 80 1.67 10.31 -6.39
CA ASP A 80 1.64 9.91 -7.80
C ASP A 80 1.39 8.40 -7.98
N ASP A 81 1.64 7.60 -6.93
CA ASP A 81 1.41 6.16 -6.93
C ASP A 81 -0.07 5.80 -6.68
N ILE A 82 -0.93 6.79 -6.42
CA ILE A 82 -2.36 6.55 -6.13
C ILE A 82 -3.09 6.22 -7.43
N PRO A 83 -3.70 5.03 -7.55
CA PRO A 83 -4.45 4.66 -8.73
C PRO A 83 -5.61 5.62 -8.99
N SER A 84 -5.70 6.15 -10.22
CA SER A 84 -6.73 7.11 -10.60
C SER A 84 -8.15 6.53 -10.59
N ILE A 85 -8.28 5.21 -10.68
CA ILE A 85 -9.56 4.51 -10.70
C ILE A 85 -10.25 4.40 -9.34
N LEU A 86 -9.51 4.58 -8.23
CA LEU A 86 -10.07 4.52 -6.88
C LEU A 86 -11.12 5.62 -6.67
N SER A 87 -12.09 5.36 -5.80
CA SER A 87 -13.08 6.36 -5.37
C SER A 87 -12.39 7.56 -4.71
N GLU A 88 -12.97 8.76 -4.86
CA GLU A 88 -12.42 10.00 -4.32
C GLU A 88 -12.23 9.94 -2.80
N ASN A 89 -13.15 9.28 -2.07
CA ASN A 89 -13.03 9.08 -0.64
C ASN A 89 -11.78 8.27 -0.28
N ASN A 90 -11.50 7.21 -1.02
CA ASN A 90 -10.33 6.37 -0.79
C ASN A 90 -9.04 7.08 -1.16
N LYS A 91 -9.03 7.87 -2.23
CA LYS A 91 -7.89 8.75 -2.56
C LYS A 91 -7.60 9.75 -1.45
N ASP A 92 -8.64 10.35 -0.87
CA ASP A 92 -8.53 11.30 0.24
C ASP A 92 -7.97 10.63 1.51
N TYR A 93 -8.43 9.41 1.86
CA TYR A 93 -7.86 8.64 2.97
C TYR A 93 -6.38 8.32 2.76
N ILE A 94 -5.99 7.90 1.56
CA ILE A 94 -4.58 7.62 1.23
C ILE A 94 -3.75 8.91 1.32
N THR A 95 -4.24 10.02 0.76
CA THR A 95 -3.56 11.32 0.79
C THR A 95 -3.37 11.82 2.22
N LYS A 96 -4.41 11.74 3.06
CA LYS A 96 -4.31 12.08 4.49
C LYS A 96 -3.32 11.20 5.23
N CYS A 97 -3.28 9.92 4.89
CA CYS A 97 -2.32 8.98 5.48
C CYS A 97 -0.88 9.32 5.06
N LEU A 98 -0.65 9.72 3.79
CA LEU A 98 0.67 10.16 3.30
C LEU A 98 1.15 11.44 3.98
N LEU A 99 0.25 12.38 4.25
CA LEU A 99 0.59 13.62 4.96
C LEU A 99 1.09 13.34 6.38
N GLY A 100 0.55 12.31 7.04
CA GLY A 100 0.86 12.01 8.43
C GLY A 100 0.42 13.13 9.38
N TYR A 101 0.85 13.07 10.64
CA TYR A 101 0.60 14.12 11.64
C TYR A 101 1.90 14.82 12.04
N VAL A 102 2.82 14.09 12.65
CA VAL A 102 4.14 14.60 13.07
C VAL A 102 5.23 14.16 12.10
N THR A 103 5.11 12.93 11.60
CA THR A 103 6.04 12.34 10.63
C THR A 103 5.26 11.65 9.52
N THR A 104 5.73 11.81 8.30
CA THR A 104 5.19 11.09 7.15
C THR A 104 5.57 9.61 7.22
N PRO A 105 4.69 8.68 6.86
CA PRO A 105 5.03 7.26 6.81
C PRO A 105 6.13 6.99 5.75
N TYR A 106 6.86 5.90 5.94
CA TYR A 106 7.84 5.45 4.93
C TYR A 106 7.13 4.94 3.68
N ARG A 107 6.06 4.18 3.89
CA ARG A 107 5.18 3.65 2.84
C ARG A 107 3.83 3.28 3.44
N ILE A 108 2.83 3.26 2.58
CA ILE A 108 1.49 2.77 2.90
C ILE A 108 1.27 1.49 2.12
N LYS A 109 0.79 0.43 2.79
CA LYS A 109 0.30 -0.78 2.16
C LYS A 109 -1.20 -0.75 2.18
N VAL A 110 -1.80 -0.67 1.00
CA VAL A 110 -3.25 -0.58 0.84
C VAL A 110 -3.82 -1.96 0.55
N TYR A 111 -4.81 -2.35 1.35
CA TYR A 111 -5.57 -3.59 1.21
C TYR A 111 -6.99 -3.22 0.82
N LEU A 112 -7.38 -3.50 -0.42
CA LEU A 112 -8.75 -3.27 -0.87
C LEU A 112 -9.63 -4.45 -0.52
N GLN A 113 -10.81 -4.15 -0.02
CA GLN A 113 -11.85 -5.09 0.32
C GLN A 113 -13.16 -4.67 -0.34
N ALA A 114 -13.89 -5.63 -0.89
CA ALA A 114 -15.19 -5.36 -1.50
C ALA A 114 -16.20 -4.86 -0.48
N LYS A 115 -16.94 -3.83 -0.85
CA LYS A 115 -18.11 -3.35 -0.11
C LYS A 115 -19.18 -4.45 -0.03
N GLY A 116 -20.01 -4.39 1.00
CA GLY A 116 -21.15 -5.32 1.17
C GLY A 116 -20.85 -6.60 1.93
N LYS A 117 -19.63 -6.80 2.41
CA LYS A 117 -19.36 -7.81 3.44
C LYS A 117 -19.81 -7.25 4.79
N GLU A 118 -20.73 -7.94 5.45
CA GLU A 118 -21.23 -7.57 6.78
C GLU A 118 -20.71 -8.53 7.84
N GLY A 119 -20.77 -8.11 9.10
CA GLY A 119 -20.47 -8.94 10.26
C GLY A 119 -19.02 -8.82 10.77
N THR A 120 -18.78 -9.56 11.87
CA THR A 120 -17.48 -9.53 12.59
C THR A 120 -16.31 -10.07 11.78
N ASP A 121 -16.59 -10.87 10.76
CA ASP A 121 -15.59 -11.50 9.89
C ASP A 121 -15.20 -10.67 8.67
N LYS A 122 -15.83 -9.49 8.54
CA LYS A 122 -15.65 -8.57 7.40
C LYS A 122 -14.17 -8.35 7.02
N TRP A 123 -13.31 -8.19 8.01
CA TRP A 123 -11.90 -7.83 7.83
C TRP A 123 -10.93 -9.02 7.82
N GLN A 124 -11.40 -10.24 8.08
CA GLN A 124 -10.54 -11.40 8.32
C GLN A 124 -9.57 -11.68 7.17
N ASP A 125 -9.99 -11.58 5.93
CA ASP A 125 -9.15 -11.90 4.78
C ASP A 125 -8.00 -10.88 4.63
N SER A 126 -8.30 -9.60 4.82
CA SER A 126 -7.29 -8.53 4.83
C SER A 126 -6.35 -8.67 6.03
N LEU A 127 -6.87 -8.98 7.21
CA LEU A 127 -6.08 -9.18 8.43
C LEU A 127 -5.15 -10.40 8.32
N LYS A 128 -5.57 -11.50 7.67
CA LYS A 128 -4.70 -12.65 7.38
C LYS A 128 -3.52 -12.27 6.49
N LYS A 129 -3.75 -11.47 5.44
CA LYS A 129 -2.69 -10.96 4.58
C LYS A 129 -1.73 -10.04 5.35
N ILE A 130 -2.27 -9.13 6.16
CA ILE A 130 -1.49 -8.22 7.00
C ILE A 130 -0.62 -8.98 8.01
N ALA A 131 -1.14 -10.08 8.58
CA ALA A 131 -0.41 -10.87 9.57
C ALA A 131 0.90 -11.48 9.03
N THR A 132 1.00 -11.72 7.73
CA THR A 132 2.22 -12.26 7.10
C THR A 132 3.26 -11.18 6.84
N GLU A 133 2.90 -9.90 6.94
CA GLU A 133 3.75 -8.80 6.56
C GLU A 133 4.14 -7.92 7.76
N ARG A 134 5.18 -7.10 7.56
CA ARG A 134 5.57 -6.12 8.58
C ARG A 134 4.76 -4.85 8.40
N PHE A 135 4.15 -4.40 9.48
CA PHE A 135 3.54 -3.08 9.63
C PHE A 135 3.77 -2.55 11.04
N ASP A 136 3.65 -1.24 11.21
CA ASP A 136 3.80 -0.55 12.49
C ASP A 136 2.46 0.06 12.94
N TYR A 137 1.63 0.47 11.99
CA TYR A 137 0.31 1.05 12.22
C TYR A 137 -0.73 0.38 11.34
N LEU A 138 -1.93 0.17 11.90
CA LEU A 138 -3.10 -0.33 11.19
C LEU A 138 -4.18 0.73 11.23
N SER A 139 -4.73 1.08 10.06
CA SER A 139 -5.84 2.02 9.92
C SER A 139 -6.95 1.42 9.10
N ILE A 140 -8.19 1.55 9.58
CA ILE A 140 -9.41 1.12 8.92
C ILE A 140 -10.43 2.25 9.07
N PRO A 141 -10.54 3.18 8.10
CA PRO A 141 -11.38 4.36 8.24
C PRO A 141 -12.88 4.07 8.39
N THR A 142 -13.34 2.96 7.82
CA THR A 142 -14.77 2.57 7.75
C THR A 142 -15.18 1.55 8.79
N VAL A 143 -14.38 1.38 9.88
CA VAL A 143 -14.71 0.43 10.94
C VAL A 143 -15.93 0.90 11.74
N GLU A 144 -16.87 -0.01 11.99
CA GLU A 144 -18.04 0.22 12.83
C GLU A 144 -17.77 -0.17 14.29
N ALA A 145 -18.57 0.37 15.21
CA ALA A 145 -18.33 0.21 16.64
C ALA A 145 -18.42 -1.26 17.12
N ASP A 146 -19.28 -2.06 16.51
CA ASP A 146 -19.47 -3.48 16.80
C ASP A 146 -18.27 -4.35 16.35
N GLN A 147 -17.51 -3.88 15.37
CA GLN A 147 -16.34 -4.56 14.82
C GLN A 147 -15.05 -4.25 15.59
N LEU A 148 -15.03 -3.15 16.35
CA LEU A 148 -13.86 -2.69 17.08
C LEU A 148 -13.34 -3.73 18.07
N GLU A 149 -14.21 -4.43 18.79
CA GLU A 149 -13.81 -5.44 19.79
C GLU A 149 -13.06 -6.61 19.14
N THR A 150 -13.57 -7.08 18.00
CA THR A 150 -12.93 -8.15 17.22
C THR A 150 -11.55 -7.72 16.72
N LEU A 151 -11.45 -6.50 16.18
CA LEU A 151 -10.18 -5.93 15.73
C LEU A 151 -9.16 -5.76 16.85
N LEU A 152 -9.59 -5.25 18.01
CA LEU A 152 -8.75 -5.10 19.18
C LEU A 152 -8.22 -6.45 19.68
N THR A 153 -9.08 -7.47 19.70
CA THR A 153 -8.69 -8.83 20.09
C THR A 153 -7.67 -9.40 19.13
N TRP A 154 -7.87 -9.20 17.82
CA TRP A 154 -6.92 -9.61 16.80
C TRP A 154 -5.56 -8.90 16.96
N VAL A 155 -5.54 -7.58 17.15
CA VAL A 155 -4.30 -6.81 17.35
C VAL A 155 -3.54 -7.28 18.60
N LYS A 156 -4.24 -7.52 19.71
CA LYS A 156 -3.63 -8.05 20.94
C LYS A 156 -2.98 -9.42 20.70
N SER A 157 -3.73 -10.35 20.10
CA SER A 157 -3.23 -11.69 19.74
C SER A 157 -2.03 -11.63 18.78
N TYR A 158 -2.08 -10.77 17.77
CA TYR A 158 -0.98 -10.58 16.83
C TYR A 158 0.29 -10.08 17.53
N ARG A 159 0.18 -9.10 18.42
CA ARG A 159 1.31 -8.59 19.21
C ARG A 159 1.90 -9.66 20.10
N GLU A 160 1.08 -10.41 20.84
CA GLU A 160 1.54 -11.49 21.70
C GLU A 160 2.30 -12.57 20.92
N ASN A 161 1.81 -12.97 19.77
CA ASN A 161 2.45 -14.00 18.94
C ASN A 161 3.77 -13.52 18.30
N LYS A 162 3.86 -12.25 17.98
CA LYS A 162 5.05 -11.68 17.33
C LYS A 162 6.20 -11.40 18.31
N TYR A 163 5.89 -11.08 19.56
CA TYR A 163 6.89 -10.72 20.57
C TYR A 163 7.22 -11.85 21.57
N LYS A 164 6.61 -13.02 21.40
CA LYS A 164 6.94 -14.22 22.19
C LYS A 164 8.08 -15.07 21.59
N LYS A 165 8.83 -14.54 20.61
CA LYS A 165 10.00 -15.23 20.04
C LYS A 165 11.28 -14.65 20.59
#